data_0a7e43349a938bc874f68877e9ca396e
#
_entry.id   0a7e43349a938bc874f68877e9ca396e
#
_cell.length_a   1.000
_cell.length_b   1.000
_cell.length_c   1.000
_cell.angle_alpha   90.00
_cell.angle_beta   90.00
_cell.angle_gamma   90.00
#
_symmetry.space_group_name_H-M   'P 1'
#
loop_
_entity.id
_entity.type
_entity.pdbx_description
1 polymer ?
#
loop_
_entity_poly.entity_id
_entity_poly.type
_entity_poly.pdbx_seq_one_letter_code
_entity_poly.pdbx_strand_id
1 'polypeptide(L)'
;MLLGFVGLGAVVETAYLPAIRNLFPDTPRCLGFDIHPEKQPEGVTRCASLGELLSHPLDTLFITTSSLYHLEVLEQALASPASRIVVEKPIVATLPQIEKLKALLAQPGAADRVLALDHWMARLDSVKQSLVAHVSDIVKIEGFLQEPSGYNAEGEPIALNFATGEPDARTLRHPDGVILDIGTHVLAMLRETVRYMDGSDDITLEVVTAKDRLGREIAMGDLTTAEGEAHLQGSISGVPVDIWLNKYAGPAGGQKGLRFYLRDGRIVSHDRRGAEDVLELIKGKEIQRWHIPGTIYEHCLAEHILGAKSLFERDPHQVSRTTRRRVEEVTLLLTLQQQLRGPH
;
A
#
# COMPACT_ATOMS: atom_id res chain seq x y z
N MET A 1 -22.65 -12.98 -1.00
CA MET A 1 -21.63 -12.04 -1.50
C MET A 1 -20.82 -12.75 -2.58
N LEU A 2 -20.65 -12.11 -3.74
CA LEU A 2 -19.88 -12.61 -4.88
C LEU A 2 -18.68 -11.70 -5.11
N LEU A 3 -17.48 -12.23 -4.95
CA LEU A 3 -16.22 -11.49 -5.11
C LEU A 3 -15.53 -11.88 -6.42
N GLY A 4 -14.93 -10.91 -7.10
CA GLY A 4 -14.14 -11.11 -8.30
C GLY A 4 -12.67 -10.70 -8.08
N PHE A 5 -11.73 -11.42 -8.67
CA PHE A 5 -10.29 -11.09 -8.66
C PHE A 5 -9.74 -11.09 -10.08
N VAL A 6 -9.10 -9.99 -10.47
CA VAL A 6 -8.32 -9.90 -11.71
C VAL A 6 -6.83 -9.89 -11.34
N GLY A 7 -6.13 -10.94 -11.70
CA GLY A 7 -4.80 -11.25 -11.18
C GLY A 7 -4.87 -12.17 -9.96
N LEU A 8 -4.37 -13.39 -10.10
CA LEU A 8 -4.41 -14.43 -9.05
C LEU A 8 -3.00 -14.71 -8.51
N GLY A 9 -2.23 -13.64 -8.34
CA GLY A 9 -0.87 -13.69 -7.82
C GLY A 9 -0.79 -13.90 -6.31
N ALA A 10 0.45 -13.81 -5.79
CA ALA A 10 0.77 -14.08 -4.39
C ALA A 10 -0.09 -13.29 -3.38
N VAL A 11 -0.40 -12.02 -3.65
CA VAL A 11 -1.21 -11.22 -2.73
C VAL A 11 -2.61 -11.78 -2.52
N VAL A 12 -3.22 -12.33 -3.57
CA VAL A 12 -4.54 -12.96 -3.48
C VAL A 12 -4.45 -14.23 -2.64
N GLU A 13 -3.48 -15.09 -2.96
CA GLU A 13 -3.30 -16.38 -2.32
C GLU A 13 -2.88 -16.27 -0.85
N THR A 14 -1.93 -15.37 -0.55
CA THR A 14 -1.29 -15.30 0.79
C THR A 14 -1.90 -14.26 1.71
N ALA A 15 -2.71 -13.32 1.20
CA ALA A 15 -3.28 -12.25 2.01
C ALA A 15 -4.81 -12.16 1.90
N TYR A 16 -5.36 -11.95 0.69
CA TYR A 16 -6.80 -11.74 0.55
C TYR A 16 -7.64 -12.97 0.92
N LEU A 17 -7.36 -14.12 0.34
CA LEU A 17 -8.16 -15.32 0.58
C LEU A 17 -8.10 -15.81 2.03
N PRO A 18 -6.93 -15.84 2.70
CA PRO A 18 -6.87 -16.13 4.14
C PRO A 18 -7.67 -15.14 4.98
N ALA A 19 -7.54 -13.84 4.72
CA ALA A 19 -8.26 -12.81 5.46
C ALA A 19 -9.78 -12.92 5.27
N ILE A 20 -10.26 -13.17 4.04
CA ILE A 20 -11.66 -13.38 3.75
C ILE A 20 -12.21 -14.61 4.48
N ARG A 21 -11.48 -15.73 4.47
CA ARG A 21 -11.87 -16.94 5.20
C ARG A 21 -11.99 -16.73 6.70
N ASN A 22 -11.07 -15.93 7.27
CA ASN A 22 -11.10 -15.63 8.70
C ASN A 22 -12.24 -14.67 9.08
N LEU A 23 -12.57 -13.72 8.21
CA LEU A 23 -13.59 -12.71 8.48
C LEU A 23 -15.03 -13.22 8.29
N PHE A 24 -15.23 -14.17 7.39
CA PHE A 24 -16.56 -14.63 7.00
C PHE A 24 -16.70 -16.12 7.23
N PRO A 25 -17.47 -16.56 8.28
CA PRO A 25 -17.76 -17.96 8.54
C PRO A 25 -18.39 -18.67 7.32
N ASP A 26 -19.33 -17.98 6.67
CA ASP A 26 -19.88 -18.40 5.37
C ASP A 26 -19.04 -17.77 4.28
N THR A 27 -17.97 -18.47 3.89
CA THR A 27 -16.99 -17.95 2.92
C THR A 27 -17.67 -17.47 1.63
N PRO A 28 -17.46 -16.21 1.22
CA PRO A 28 -18.02 -15.69 -0.02
C PRO A 28 -17.59 -16.51 -1.22
N ARG A 29 -18.46 -16.60 -2.23
CA ARG A 29 -18.07 -17.17 -3.51
C ARG A 29 -17.07 -16.26 -4.20
N CYS A 30 -15.91 -16.79 -4.58
CA CYS A 30 -14.85 -16.07 -5.27
C CYS A 30 -14.72 -16.56 -6.71
N LEU A 31 -14.78 -15.62 -7.66
CA LEU A 31 -14.45 -15.84 -9.07
C LEU A 31 -13.12 -15.15 -9.38
N GLY A 32 -12.38 -15.63 -10.36
CA GLY A 32 -11.11 -15.00 -10.70
C GLY A 32 -10.67 -15.23 -12.13
N PHE A 33 -9.87 -14.30 -12.63
CA PHE A 33 -9.19 -14.40 -13.92
C PHE A 33 -7.71 -14.01 -13.78
N ASP A 34 -6.85 -14.76 -14.40
CA ASP A 34 -5.43 -14.44 -14.60
C ASP A 34 -5.01 -14.84 -16.01
N ILE A 35 -4.09 -14.09 -16.62
CA ILE A 35 -3.53 -14.41 -17.94
C ILE A 35 -2.69 -15.69 -17.89
N HIS A 36 -2.18 -16.08 -16.73
CA HIS A 36 -1.44 -17.29 -16.48
C HIS A 36 -2.41 -18.44 -16.10
N PRO A 37 -2.60 -19.44 -16.97
CA PRO A 37 -3.59 -20.49 -16.74
C PRO A 37 -3.31 -21.38 -15.51
N GLU A 38 -2.04 -21.47 -15.09
CA GLU A 38 -1.60 -22.20 -13.91
C GLU A 38 -1.97 -21.53 -12.58
N LYS A 39 -2.31 -20.23 -12.61
CA LYS A 39 -2.71 -19.49 -11.41
C LYS A 39 -4.17 -19.81 -11.07
N GLN A 40 -4.35 -20.68 -10.09
CA GLN A 40 -5.67 -21.08 -9.58
C GLN A 40 -5.60 -21.33 -8.07
N PRO A 41 -5.64 -20.27 -7.25
CA PRO A 41 -5.65 -20.43 -5.80
C PRO A 41 -6.88 -21.20 -5.32
N GLU A 42 -6.71 -21.97 -4.25
CA GLU A 42 -7.80 -22.71 -3.62
C GLU A 42 -8.94 -21.77 -3.16
N GLY A 43 -10.18 -22.14 -3.47
CA GLY A 43 -11.37 -21.37 -3.14
C GLY A 43 -11.78 -20.33 -4.19
N VAL A 44 -11.04 -20.22 -5.30
CA VAL A 44 -11.39 -19.34 -6.42
C VAL A 44 -11.87 -20.18 -7.62
N THR A 45 -13.08 -19.92 -8.11
CA THR A 45 -13.55 -20.47 -9.39
C THR A 45 -12.98 -19.62 -10.52
N ARG A 46 -12.14 -20.22 -11.36
CA ARG A 46 -11.51 -19.54 -12.48
C ARG A 46 -12.50 -19.31 -13.62
N CYS A 47 -12.53 -18.09 -14.16
CA CYS A 47 -13.19 -17.73 -15.41
C CYS A 47 -12.21 -17.91 -16.59
N ALA A 48 -12.74 -18.24 -17.77
CA ALA A 48 -11.93 -18.45 -18.98
C ALA A 48 -11.38 -17.16 -19.57
N SER A 49 -12.02 -16.00 -19.29
CA SER A 49 -11.61 -14.70 -19.78
C SER A 49 -11.97 -13.59 -18.80
N LEU A 50 -11.31 -12.42 -18.94
CA LEU A 50 -11.69 -11.21 -18.21
C LEU A 50 -13.13 -10.80 -18.52
N GLY A 51 -13.57 -10.88 -19.77
CA GLY A 51 -14.94 -10.58 -20.17
C GLY A 51 -15.98 -11.49 -19.49
N GLU A 52 -15.67 -12.78 -19.34
CA GLU A 52 -16.54 -13.69 -18.57
C GLU A 52 -16.63 -13.26 -17.10
N LEU A 53 -15.50 -13.01 -16.43
CA LEU A 53 -15.49 -12.54 -15.04
C LEU A 53 -16.32 -11.26 -14.89
N LEU A 54 -16.10 -10.28 -15.77
CA LEU A 54 -16.79 -8.99 -15.73
C LEU A 54 -18.26 -9.04 -16.14
N SER A 55 -18.74 -10.14 -16.73
CA SER A 55 -20.18 -10.34 -17.02
C SER A 55 -21.00 -10.72 -15.79
N HIS A 56 -20.34 -11.16 -14.71
CA HIS A 56 -21.02 -11.51 -13.47
C HIS A 56 -21.39 -10.26 -12.65
N PRO A 57 -22.53 -10.28 -11.91
CA PRO A 57 -22.94 -9.21 -11.03
C PRO A 57 -22.12 -9.24 -9.71
N LEU A 58 -20.85 -8.87 -9.80
CA LEU A 58 -19.93 -8.89 -8.67
C LEU A 58 -20.30 -7.82 -7.64
N ASP A 59 -20.40 -8.20 -6.38
CA ASP A 59 -20.55 -7.26 -5.27
C ASP A 59 -19.28 -6.41 -5.10
N THR A 60 -18.10 -7.05 -5.24
CA THR A 60 -16.80 -6.37 -5.21
C THR A 60 -15.84 -7.05 -6.17
N LEU A 61 -15.20 -6.27 -7.01
CA LEU A 61 -14.10 -6.68 -7.88
C LEU A 61 -12.79 -6.14 -7.35
N PHE A 62 -11.81 -7.02 -7.16
CA PHE A 62 -10.44 -6.67 -6.80
C PHE A 62 -9.54 -6.73 -8.04
N ILE A 63 -8.84 -5.64 -8.33
CA ILE A 63 -7.81 -5.57 -9.38
C ILE A 63 -6.46 -5.70 -8.69
N THR A 64 -5.84 -6.86 -8.86
CA THR A 64 -4.62 -7.32 -8.17
C THR A 64 -3.53 -7.77 -9.16
N THR A 65 -3.59 -7.27 -10.39
CA THR A 65 -2.58 -7.47 -11.42
C THR A 65 -1.29 -6.70 -11.11
N SER A 66 -0.31 -6.72 -12.00
CA SER A 66 0.78 -5.73 -11.97
C SER A 66 0.23 -4.32 -12.19
N SER A 67 0.78 -3.34 -11.47
CA SER A 67 0.36 -1.94 -11.48
C SER A 67 0.34 -1.28 -12.87
N LEU A 68 1.18 -1.76 -13.79
CA LEU A 68 1.19 -1.31 -15.18
C LEU A 68 -0.14 -1.57 -15.91
N TYR A 69 -0.86 -2.61 -15.51
CA TYR A 69 -2.12 -3.04 -16.15
C TYR A 69 -3.37 -2.61 -15.36
N HIS A 70 -3.23 -2.00 -14.18
CA HIS A 70 -4.37 -1.59 -13.36
C HIS A 70 -5.35 -0.69 -14.10
N LEU A 71 -4.83 0.31 -14.83
CA LEU A 71 -5.67 1.28 -15.54
C LEU A 71 -6.50 0.62 -16.66
N GLU A 72 -5.90 -0.26 -17.44
CA GLU A 72 -6.57 -0.98 -18.53
C GLU A 72 -7.70 -1.88 -18.01
N VAL A 73 -7.43 -2.60 -16.92
CA VAL A 73 -8.43 -3.46 -16.27
C VAL A 73 -9.52 -2.62 -15.62
N LEU A 74 -9.17 -1.49 -14.99
CA LEU A 74 -10.13 -0.58 -14.36
C LEU A 74 -11.10 0.02 -15.39
N GLU A 75 -10.61 0.40 -16.57
CA GLU A 75 -11.45 0.93 -17.65
C GLU A 75 -12.52 -0.09 -18.06
N GLN A 76 -12.14 -1.35 -18.25
CA GLN A 76 -13.08 -2.44 -18.57
C GLN A 76 -14.02 -2.72 -17.39
N ALA A 77 -13.51 -2.70 -16.15
CA ALA A 77 -14.30 -2.94 -14.96
C ALA A 77 -15.39 -1.87 -14.73
N LEU A 78 -15.12 -0.61 -15.04
CA LEU A 78 -16.09 0.47 -14.94
C LEU A 78 -17.26 0.33 -15.93
N ALA A 79 -17.04 -0.32 -17.07
CA ALA A 79 -18.09 -0.68 -18.02
C ALA A 79 -18.90 -1.92 -17.60
N SER A 80 -18.49 -2.63 -16.56
CA SER A 80 -19.14 -3.85 -16.07
C SER A 80 -20.22 -3.57 -15.01
N PRO A 81 -21.07 -4.56 -14.67
CA PRO A 81 -22.08 -4.44 -13.61
C PRO A 81 -21.49 -4.53 -12.19
N ALA A 82 -20.18 -4.65 -12.00
CA ALA A 82 -19.56 -4.70 -10.68
C ALA A 82 -19.94 -3.46 -9.84
N SER A 83 -20.47 -3.68 -8.63
CA SER A 83 -20.94 -2.57 -7.80
C SER A 83 -19.80 -1.79 -7.18
N ARG A 84 -18.71 -2.47 -6.83
CA ARG A 84 -17.53 -1.90 -6.16
C ARG A 84 -16.27 -2.43 -6.84
N ILE A 85 -15.31 -1.55 -7.03
CA ILE A 85 -14.03 -1.88 -7.66
C ILE A 85 -12.92 -1.43 -6.71
N VAL A 86 -12.09 -2.37 -6.30
CA VAL A 86 -10.94 -2.12 -5.42
C VAL A 86 -9.68 -2.35 -6.23
N VAL A 87 -8.82 -1.33 -6.31
CA VAL A 87 -7.56 -1.41 -7.07
C VAL A 87 -6.39 -1.43 -6.11
N GLU A 88 -5.54 -2.46 -6.21
CA GLU A 88 -4.33 -2.58 -5.41
C GLU A 88 -3.31 -1.46 -5.69
N LYS A 89 -2.44 -1.29 -4.70
CA LYS A 89 -1.34 -0.31 -4.78
C LYS A 89 -0.20 -0.79 -5.69
N PRO A 90 0.49 0.16 -6.32
CA PRO A 90 0.05 1.51 -6.60
C PRO A 90 -1.09 1.50 -7.61
N ILE A 91 -2.03 2.43 -7.50
CA ILE A 91 -3.22 2.44 -8.37
C ILE A 91 -2.86 2.53 -9.86
N VAL A 92 -1.75 3.18 -10.17
CA VAL A 92 -1.10 3.19 -11.50
C VAL A 92 0.41 3.29 -11.33
N ALA A 93 1.18 2.99 -12.39
CA ALA A 93 2.64 2.88 -12.34
C ALA A 93 3.39 4.05 -13.00
N THR A 94 2.70 4.96 -13.73
CA THR A 94 3.36 6.03 -14.50
C THR A 94 2.59 7.35 -14.47
N LEU A 95 3.28 8.48 -14.60
CA LEU A 95 2.65 9.81 -14.67
C LEU A 95 1.64 9.94 -15.82
N PRO A 96 1.88 9.46 -17.05
CA PRO A 96 0.87 9.47 -18.09
C PRO A 96 -0.40 8.70 -17.73
N GLN A 97 -0.29 7.62 -16.94
CA GLN A 97 -1.46 6.89 -16.45
C GLN A 97 -2.26 7.68 -15.40
N ILE A 98 -1.62 8.55 -14.61
CA ILE A 98 -2.30 9.43 -13.65
C ILE A 98 -3.33 10.33 -14.36
N GLU A 99 -2.95 10.95 -15.47
CA GLU A 99 -3.87 11.86 -16.19
C GLU A 99 -5.05 11.09 -16.80
N LYS A 100 -4.82 9.92 -17.35
CA LYS A 100 -5.89 9.05 -17.85
C LYS A 100 -6.80 8.58 -16.71
N LEU A 101 -6.22 8.21 -15.57
CA LEU A 101 -6.97 7.79 -14.38
C LEU A 101 -7.87 8.92 -13.86
N LYS A 102 -7.36 10.15 -13.77
CA LYS A 102 -8.16 11.31 -13.36
C LYS A 102 -9.36 11.53 -14.30
N ALA A 103 -9.15 11.44 -15.61
CA ALA A 103 -10.21 11.54 -16.60
C ALA A 103 -11.25 10.40 -16.46
N LEU A 104 -10.80 9.18 -16.17
CA LEU A 104 -11.65 8.02 -15.97
C LEU A 104 -12.51 8.18 -14.69
N LEU A 105 -11.90 8.58 -13.58
CA LEU A 105 -12.59 8.83 -12.32
C LEU A 105 -13.55 10.03 -12.35
N ALA A 106 -13.35 10.97 -13.26
CA ALA A 106 -14.27 12.10 -13.46
C ALA A 106 -15.57 11.72 -14.18
N GLN A 107 -15.67 10.51 -14.72
CA GLN A 107 -16.91 10.04 -15.34
C GLN A 107 -18.02 9.88 -14.28
N PRO A 108 -19.29 10.14 -14.63
CA PRO A 108 -20.41 10.03 -13.70
C PRO A 108 -20.47 8.64 -13.02
N GLY A 109 -20.50 8.64 -11.70
CA GLY A 109 -20.58 7.42 -10.87
C GLY A 109 -19.30 6.61 -10.75
N ALA A 110 -18.21 6.94 -11.45
CA ALA A 110 -16.96 6.20 -11.40
C ALA A 110 -16.26 6.35 -10.03
N ALA A 111 -16.12 7.60 -9.57
CA ALA A 111 -15.38 7.90 -8.34
C ALA A 111 -15.94 7.22 -7.08
N ASP A 112 -17.26 7.04 -7.01
CA ASP A 112 -17.94 6.43 -5.85
C ASP A 112 -17.89 4.89 -5.87
N ARG A 113 -17.51 4.32 -7.01
CA ARG A 113 -17.36 2.86 -7.20
C ARG A 113 -15.92 2.37 -7.09
N VAL A 114 -14.93 3.26 -7.19
CA VAL A 114 -13.51 2.90 -7.25
C VAL A 114 -12.79 3.29 -5.96
N LEU A 115 -12.31 2.29 -5.23
CA LEU A 115 -11.44 2.46 -4.08
C LEU A 115 -10.00 2.08 -4.48
N ALA A 116 -9.11 3.08 -4.50
CA ALA A 116 -7.69 2.83 -4.51
C ALA A 116 -7.26 2.33 -3.12
N LEU A 117 -6.77 1.11 -3.07
CA LEU A 117 -6.41 0.45 -1.82
C LEU A 117 -4.91 0.59 -1.55
N ASP A 118 -4.62 0.97 -0.32
CA ASP A 118 -3.40 0.57 0.36
C ASP A 118 -3.79 0.05 1.74
N HIS A 119 -3.53 -1.21 2.04
CA HIS A 119 -3.99 -1.84 3.29
C HIS A 119 -3.40 -1.19 4.54
N TRP A 120 -2.29 -0.43 4.41
CA TRP A 120 -1.71 0.32 5.53
C TRP A 120 -2.55 1.53 5.96
N MET A 121 -3.51 1.97 5.15
CA MET A 121 -4.47 3.01 5.55
C MET A 121 -5.32 2.63 6.78
N ALA A 122 -5.40 1.34 7.10
CA ALA A 122 -6.10 0.84 8.29
C ALA A 122 -5.26 0.88 9.58
N ARG A 123 -3.95 1.25 9.51
CA ARG A 123 -3.04 1.23 10.66
C ARG A 123 -3.11 2.49 11.52
N LEU A 124 -4.27 2.76 12.12
CA LEU A 124 -4.48 3.94 12.99
C LEU A 124 -4.39 3.62 14.48
N ASP A 125 -4.16 2.36 14.84
CA ASP A 125 -4.31 1.91 16.23
C ASP A 125 -3.28 2.52 17.18
N SER A 126 -2.08 2.85 16.70
CA SER A 126 -1.05 3.48 17.52
C SER A 126 -1.53 4.80 18.14
N VAL A 127 -2.11 5.66 17.33
CA VAL A 127 -2.61 6.95 17.81
C VAL A 127 -3.92 6.81 18.56
N LYS A 128 -4.78 5.86 18.21
CA LYS A 128 -5.99 5.53 18.94
C LYS A 128 -5.66 5.06 20.37
N GLN A 129 -4.72 4.13 20.51
CA GLN A 129 -4.34 3.54 21.81
C GLN A 129 -3.55 4.53 22.67
N SER A 130 -2.67 5.32 22.08
CA SER A 130 -1.85 6.28 22.81
C SER A 130 -2.57 7.56 23.20
N LEU A 131 -3.83 7.76 22.74
CA LEU A 131 -4.64 8.94 22.98
C LEU A 131 -3.97 10.26 22.51
N VAL A 132 -3.11 10.20 21.50
CA VAL A 132 -2.59 11.40 20.84
C VAL A 132 -3.72 11.97 19.99
N ALA A 133 -4.25 13.11 20.39
CA ALA A 133 -5.45 13.68 19.79
C ALA A 133 -5.16 14.68 18.66
N HIS A 134 -4.01 15.36 18.74
CA HIS A 134 -3.73 16.49 17.85
C HIS A 134 -2.33 16.40 17.23
N VAL A 135 -2.25 16.71 15.94
CA VAL A 135 -0.98 16.77 15.21
C VAL A 135 -0.04 17.84 15.77
N SER A 136 -0.57 18.87 16.40
CA SER A 136 0.22 19.94 17.07
C SER A 136 1.10 19.44 18.22
N ASP A 137 0.80 18.26 18.78
CA ASP A 137 1.61 17.64 19.83
C ASP A 137 2.87 16.96 19.27
N ILE A 138 2.96 16.80 17.96
CA ILE A 138 4.04 16.09 17.28
C ILE A 138 5.10 17.10 16.86
N VAL A 139 6.37 16.76 17.07
CA VAL A 139 7.53 17.57 16.66
C VAL A 139 8.29 16.98 15.49
N LYS A 140 8.19 15.66 15.28
CA LYS A 140 8.82 14.92 14.19
C LYS A 140 8.08 13.61 13.93
N ILE A 141 8.09 13.16 12.68
CA ILE A 141 7.59 11.84 12.29
C ILE A 141 8.71 11.11 11.56
N GLU A 142 8.87 9.83 11.85
CA GLU A 142 9.69 8.90 11.07
C GLU A 142 8.79 7.81 10.49
N GLY A 143 8.87 7.63 9.17
CA GLY A 143 8.27 6.52 8.46
C GLY A 143 9.35 5.55 8.01
N PHE A 144 9.10 4.26 8.08
CA PHE A 144 10.07 3.26 7.64
C PHE A 144 9.39 2.03 7.08
N LEU A 145 9.93 1.54 5.99
CA LEU A 145 9.62 0.23 5.46
C LEU A 145 10.91 -0.40 4.95
N GLN A 146 11.38 -1.38 5.71
CA GLN A 146 12.57 -2.17 5.41
C GLN A 146 12.14 -3.63 5.28
N GLU A 147 12.19 -4.17 4.07
CA GLU A 147 11.80 -5.56 3.82
C GLU A 147 12.89 -6.53 4.28
N PRO A 148 12.53 -7.77 4.64
CA PRO A 148 13.51 -8.80 4.93
C PRO A 148 14.39 -9.04 3.70
N SER A 149 15.68 -9.28 3.92
CA SER A 149 16.67 -9.43 2.86
C SER A 149 17.67 -10.53 3.20
N GLY A 150 18.40 -10.98 2.20
CA GLY A 150 19.47 -11.97 2.30
C GLY A 150 20.55 -11.72 1.27
N TYR A 151 21.36 -12.72 1.00
CA TYR A 151 22.42 -12.69 -0.01
C TYR A 151 22.31 -13.91 -0.90
N ASN A 152 22.58 -13.74 -2.21
CA ASN A 152 22.70 -14.83 -3.15
C ASN A 152 24.05 -15.54 -2.99
N ALA A 153 24.31 -16.58 -3.81
CA ALA A 153 25.56 -17.34 -3.79
C ALA A 153 26.80 -16.49 -4.13
N GLU A 154 26.61 -15.41 -4.88
CA GLU A 154 27.64 -14.45 -5.29
C GLU A 154 27.88 -13.37 -4.22
N GLY A 155 27.14 -13.39 -3.10
CA GLY A 155 27.22 -12.40 -2.02
C GLY A 155 26.51 -11.08 -2.33
N GLU A 156 25.67 -11.03 -3.36
CA GLU A 156 24.87 -9.83 -3.68
C GLU A 156 23.57 -9.81 -2.87
N PRO A 157 23.10 -8.61 -2.44
CA PRO A 157 21.85 -8.49 -1.72
C PRO A 157 20.65 -8.93 -2.54
N ILE A 158 19.75 -9.70 -1.94
CA ILE A 158 18.48 -10.13 -2.51
C ILE A 158 17.32 -9.77 -1.59
N ALA A 159 16.18 -9.42 -2.17
CA ALA A 159 14.94 -9.31 -1.43
C ALA A 159 14.41 -10.72 -1.09
N LEU A 160 13.74 -10.84 0.06
CA LEU A 160 13.01 -12.04 0.43
C LEU A 160 11.51 -11.78 0.36
N ASN A 161 10.77 -12.77 -0.09
CA ASN A 161 9.32 -12.72 -0.06
C ASN A 161 8.86 -12.62 1.40
N PHE A 162 8.08 -11.61 1.69
CA PHE A 162 7.65 -11.30 3.05
C PHE A 162 6.81 -12.43 3.69
N ALA A 163 6.00 -13.12 2.89
CA ALA A 163 5.11 -14.17 3.37
C ALA A 163 5.81 -15.53 3.51
N THR A 164 6.73 -15.85 2.59
CA THR A 164 7.36 -17.18 2.52
C THR A 164 8.81 -17.20 3.04
N GLY A 165 9.47 -16.04 3.11
CA GLY A 165 10.91 -15.93 3.40
C GLY A 165 11.82 -16.42 2.28
N GLU A 166 11.27 -16.88 1.15
CA GLU A 166 12.01 -17.33 0.00
C GLU A 166 12.60 -16.16 -0.80
N PRO A 167 13.70 -16.38 -1.53
CA PRO A 167 14.25 -15.36 -2.41
C PRO A 167 13.21 -14.81 -3.39
N ASP A 168 13.09 -13.48 -3.48
CA ASP A 168 12.30 -12.84 -4.52
C ASP A 168 13.08 -12.84 -5.82
N ALA A 169 12.70 -13.71 -6.74
CA ALA A 169 13.36 -13.86 -8.04
C ALA A 169 13.08 -12.71 -9.02
N ARG A 170 12.21 -11.75 -8.65
CA ARG A 170 11.89 -10.61 -9.51
C ARG A 170 13.09 -9.68 -9.64
N THR A 171 13.46 -9.36 -10.87
CA THR A 171 14.39 -8.26 -11.13
C THR A 171 13.59 -6.97 -11.23
N LEU A 172 13.65 -6.14 -10.18
CA LEU A 172 12.98 -4.85 -10.18
C LEU A 172 13.63 -3.93 -11.21
N ARG A 173 12.78 -3.21 -11.93
CA ARG A 173 13.17 -2.17 -12.90
C ARG A 173 12.35 -0.92 -12.62
N HIS A 174 12.88 0.23 -12.98
CA HIS A 174 12.07 1.45 -12.95
C HIS A 174 10.78 1.25 -13.79
N PRO A 175 9.57 1.66 -13.30
CA PRO A 175 9.30 2.44 -12.09
C PRO A 175 9.10 1.64 -10.79
N ASP A 176 9.24 0.33 -10.77
CA ASP A 176 8.95 -0.53 -9.62
C ASP A 176 10.03 -0.48 -8.52
N GLY A 177 10.71 0.67 -8.36
CA GLY A 177 11.65 0.91 -7.27
C GLY A 177 10.97 1.14 -5.92
N VAL A 178 11.75 1.14 -4.83
CA VAL A 178 11.22 1.26 -3.45
C VAL A 178 10.42 2.54 -3.22
N ILE A 179 10.74 3.62 -3.93
CA ILE A 179 10.02 4.90 -3.79
C ILE A 179 8.54 4.69 -4.13
N LEU A 180 8.23 4.04 -5.24
CA LEU A 180 6.86 3.77 -5.63
C LEU A 180 6.29 2.51 -4.95
N ASP A 181 6.99 1.38 -5.01
CA ASP A 181 6.46 0.07 -4.60
C ASP A 181 6.10 0.03 -3.10
N ILE A 182 7.00 0.48 -2.24
CA ILE A 182 6.81 0.43 -0.78
C ILE A 182 6.59 1.80 -0.12
N GLY A 183 6.96 2.89 -0.79
CA GLY A 183 6.67 4.25 -0.32
C GLY A 183 5.18 4.54 -0.23
N THR A 184 4.35 3.96 -1.10
CA THR A 184 2.88 4.06 -1.03
C THR A 184 2.34 3.63 0.31
N HIS A 185 2.84 2.54 0.88
CA HIS A 185 2.42 2.04 2.19
C HIS A 185 2.68 3.04 3.31
N VAL A 186 3.89 3.60 3.34
CA VAL A 186 4.28 4.58 4.36
C VAL A 186 3.42 5.84 4.25
N LEU A 187 3.20 6.34 3.02
CA LEU A 187 2.36 7.52 2.80
C LEU A 187 0.90 7.29 3.16
N ALA A 188 0.35 6.12 2.83
CA ALA A 188 -1.02 5.78 3.17
C ALA A 188 -1.24 5.80 4.69
N MET A 189 -0.38 5.14 5.45
CA MET A 189 -0.43 5.13 6.91
C MET A 189 -0.23 6.53 7.49
N LEU A 190 0.77 7.26 7.00
CA LEU A 190 1.12 8.60 7.47
C LEU A 190 -0.05 9.58 7.31
N ARG A 191 -0.60 9.67 6.10
CA ARG A 191 -1.69 10.63 5.80
C ARG A 191 -2.97 10.31 6.56
N GLU A 192 -3.39 9.05 6.61
CA GLU A 192 -4.58 8.67 7.37
C GLU A 192 -4.38 8.90 8.88
N THR A 193 -3.19 8.65 9.43
CA THR A 193 -2.88 8.89 10.84
C THR A 193 -2.90 10.38 11.18
N VAL A 194 -2.28 11.24 10.35
CA VAL A 194 -2.29 12.69 10.56
C VAL A 194 -3.71 13.26 10.47
N ARG A 195 -4.50 12.80 9.51
CA ARG A 195 -5.93 13.18 9.40
C ARG A 195 -6.76 12.75 10.60
N TYR A 196 -6.50 11.58 11.15
CA TYR A 196 -7.18 11.12 12.38
C TYR A 196 -6.91 12.06 13.57
N MET A 197 -5.76 12.73 13.57
CA MET A 197 -5.36 13.72 14.59
C MET A 197 -5.72 15.17 14.21
N ASP A 198 -6.71 15.36 13.33
CA ASP A 198 -7.16 16.66 12.83
C ASP A 198 -6.08 17.50 12.11
N GLY A 199 -5.04 16.85 11.59
CA GLY A 199 -4.02 17.50 10.78
C GLY A 199 -4.44 17.67 9.32
N SER A 200 -3.83 18.67 8.64
CA SER A 200 -3.86 18.75 7.19
C SER A 200 -3.04 17.60 6.61
N ASP A 201 -3.52 17.00 5.55
CA ASP A 201 -2.79 15.96 4.81
C ASP A 201 -1.92 16.51 3.66
N ASP A 202 -1.68 17.81 3.67
CA ASP A 202 -0.72 18.46 2.76
C ASP A 202 0.69 17.97 3.06
N ILE A 203 1.29 17.30 2.08
CA ILE A 203 2.60 16.67 2.20
C ILE A 203 3.56 17.21 1.13
N THR A 204 4.77 17.50 1.55
CA THR A 204 5.90 17.80 0.66
C THR A 204 7.05 16.86 0.99
N LEU A 205 7.69 16.31 -0.03
CA LEU A 205 8.85 15.43 0.12
C LEU A 205 9.89 15.74 -0.95
N GLU A 206 11.13 15.46 -0.64
CA GLU A 206 12.27 15.43 -1.56
C GLU A 206 13.08 14.15 -1.35
N VAL A 207 13.82 13.72 -2.38
CA VAL A 207 14.75 12.60 -2.28
C VAL A 207 16.09 13.10 -1.76
N VAL A 208 16.49 12.65 -0.57
CA VAL A 208 17.82 12.96 0.00
C VAL A 208 18.88 12.03 -0.61
N THR A 209 18.57 10.72 -0.66
CA THR A 209 19.42 9.71 -1.29
C THR A 209 18.54 8.63 -1.93
N ALA A 210 19.02 8.06 -3.03
CA ALA A 210 18.41 6.87 -3.64
C ALA A 210 19.49 6.02 -4.29
N LYS A 211 19.51 4.71 -3.97
CA LYS A 211 20.51 3.76 -4.43
C LYS A 211 19.87 2.51 -5.01
N ASP A 212 20.59 1.86 -5.92
CA ASP A 212 20.21 0.55 -6.44
C ASP A 212 20.41 -0.55 -5.38
N ARG A 213 20.08 -1.81 -5.75
CA ARG A 213 20.24 -2.97 -4.86
C ARG A 213 21.69 -3.22 -4.42
N LEU A 214 22.68 -2.72 -5.17
CA LEU A 214 24.11 -2.88 -4.88
C LEU A 214 24.71 -1.67 -4.14
N GLY A 215 23.87 -0.72 -3.73
CA GLY A 215 24.27 0.47 -2.99
C GLY A 215 24.87 1.59 -3.86
N ARG A 216 24.74 1.52 -5.18
CA ARG A 216 25.20 2.56 -6.10
C ARG A 216 24.11 3.63 -6.28
N GLU A 217 24.51 4.90 -6.28
CA GLU A 217 23.56 6.00 -6.51
C GLU A 217 22.86 5.84 -7.87
N ILE A 218 21.57 6.16 -7.92
CA ILE A 218 20.81 6.20 -9.17
C ILE A 218 21.32 7.37 -10.01
N ALA A 219 21.80 7.07 -11.21
CA ALA A 219 22.32 8.08 -12.10
C ALA A 219 21.20 8.90 -12.77
N MET A 220 21.48 10.18 -13.00
CA MET A 220 20.61 11.01 -13.85
C MET A 220 20.51 10.40 -15.26
N GLY A 221 19.31 10.32 -15.82
CA GLY A 221 19.02 9.69 -17.11
C GLY A 221 18.87 8.17 -17.06
N ASP A 222 19.09 7.51 -15.93
CA ASP A 222 18.86 6.06 -15.79
C ASP A 222 17.36 5.74 -15.64
N LEU A 223 16.77 5.25 -16.73
CA LEU A 223 15.34 4.87 -16.81
C LEU A 223 15.09 3.38 -16.60
N THR A 224 16.11 2.62 -16.27
CA THR A 224 16.02 1.16 -16.19
C THR A 224 16.25 0.62 -14.79
N THR A 225 17.15 1.23 -14.03
CA THR A 225 17.52 0.78 -12.70
C THR A 225 16.48 1.21 -11.66
N ALA A 226 15.96 0.26 -10.91
CA ALA A 226 15.07 0.54 -9.78
C ALA A 226 15.85 0.94 -8.54
N GLU A 227 15.28 1.84 -7.74
CA GLU A 227 15.80 2.11 -6.40
C GLU A 227 15.61 0.88 -5.50
N GLY A 228 16.65 0.44 -4.83
CA GLY A 228 16.64 -0.58 -3.78
C GLY A 228 16.57 -0.01 -2.38
N GLU A 229 17.05 1.25 -2.24
CA GLU A 229 17.05 2.04 -1.02
C GLU A 229 16.72 3.50 -1.36
N ALA A 230 15.95 4.18 -0.48
CA ALA A 230 15.73 5.62 -0.57
C ALA A 230 15.51 6.23 0.81
N HIS A 231 16.02 7.45 0.98
CA HIS A 231 15.69 8.34 2.09
C HIS A 231 14.95 9.56 1.54
N LEU A 232 13.75 9.79 2.05
CA LEU A 232 12.93 10.95 1.69
C LEU A 232 12.78 11.85 2.92
N GLN A 233 12.83 13.16 2.71
CA GLN A 233 12.59 14.17 3.74
C GLN A 233 11.55 15.17 3.30
N GLY A 234 10.87 15.78 4.27
CA GLY A 234 9.91 16.83 4.00
C GLY A 234 9.04 17.18 5.19
N SER A 235 7.77 17.45 4.93
CA SER A 235 6.81 17.77 5.99
C SER A 235 5.40 17.32 5.64
N ILE A 236 4.59 17.03 6.68
CA ILE A 236 3.15 16.84 6.59
C ILE A 236 2.47 17.66 7.68
N SER A 237 1.44 18.43 7.33
CA SER A 237 0.75 19.33 8.29
C SER A 237 1.74 20.26 9.03
N GLY A 238 2.83 20.66 8.38
CA GLY A 238 3.90 21.46 8.98
C GLY A 238 4.84 20.70 9.93
N VAL A 239 4.64 19.41 10.14
CA VAL A 239 5.52 18.56 10.96
C VAL A 239 6.61 17.95 10.09
N PRO A 240 7.91 18.04 10.47
CA PRO A 240 9.00 17.38 9.75
C PRO A 240 8.83 15.87 9.66
N VAL A 241 9.15 15.32 8.49
CA VAL A 241 9.03 13.89 8.20
C VAL A 241 10.33 13.37 7.59
N ASP A 242 10.82 12.24 8.10
CA ASP A 242 11.86 11.41 7.50
C ASP A 242 11.27 10.05 7.13
N ILE A 243 11.51 9.56 5.90
CA ILE A 243 11.02 8.26 5.43
C ILE A 243 12.21 7.42 4.92
N TRP A 244 12.34 6.22 5.48
CA TRP A 244 13.38 5.27 5.14
C TRP A 244 12.79 4.05 4.44
N LEU A 245 13.16 3.83 3.20
CA LEU A 245 12.70 2.72 2.35
C LEU A 245 13.89 1.85 1.98
N ASN A 246 13.81 0.54 2.20
CA ASN A 246 14.86 -0.39 1.82
C ASN A 246 14.30 -1.79 1.58
N LYS A 247 14.68 -2.40 0.47
CA LYS A 247 14.25 -3.75 0.08
C LYS A 247 15.35 -4.80 0.22
N TYR A 248 16.59 -4.40 0.44
CA TYR A 248 17.76 -5.25 0.35
C TYR A 248 18.69 -5.24 1.58
N ALA A 249 18.37 -4.49 2.60
CA ALA A 249 19.17 -4.38 3.81
C ALA A 249 18.34 -4.22 5.09
N GLY A 250 17.13 -4.77 5.10
CA GLY A 250 16.28 -4.75 6.28
C GLY A 250 16.74 -5.73 7.35
N PRO A 251 16.34 -5.52 8.62
CA PRO A 251 16.58 -6.48 9.69
C PRO A 251 15.83 -7.78 9.43
N ALA A 252 16.21 -8.84 10.13
CA ALA A 252 15.49 -10.11 10.08
C ALA A 252 14.00 -9.91 10.39
N GLY A 253 13.12 -10.37 9.51
CA GLY A 253 11.67 -10.16 9.58
C GLY A 253 11.18 -8.79 9.09
N GLY A 254 12.09 -7.92 8.65
CA GLY A 254 11.79 -6.57 8.20
C GLY A 254 11.40 -5.63 9.34
N GLN A 255 11.20 -4.38 9.01
CA GLN A 255 10.71 -3.34 9.92
C GLN A 255 9.77 -2.41 9.15
N LYS A 256 8.57 -2.15 9.66
CA LYS A 256 7.53 -1.42 8.91
C LYS A 256 6.66 -0.61 9.86
N GLY A 257 6.59 0.70 9.66
CA GLY A 257 5.67 1.52 10.46
C GLY A 257 6.00 3.00 10.52
N LEU A 258 5.52 3.64 11.58
CA LEU A 258 5.71 5.06 11.88
C LEU A 258 6.13 5.25 13.34
N ARG A 259 6.90 6.31 13.60
CA ARG A 259 7.19 6.85 14.92
C ARG A 259 6.83 8.32 14.98
N PHE A 260 6.10 8.70 16.02
CA PHE A 260 5.71 10.06 16.30
C PHE A 260 6.45 10.54 17.55
N TYR A 261 7.26 11.57 17.42
CA TYR A 261 7.99 12.20 18.51
C TYR A 261 7.16 13.36 19.04
N LEU A 262 6.78 13.31 20.32
CA LEU A 262 5.87 14.28 20.93
C LEU A 262 6.65 15.39 21.65
N ARG A 263 6.02 16.56 21.79
CA ARG A 263 6.60 17.73 22.52
C ARG A 263 6.96 17.44 23.95
N ASP A 264 6.26 16.53 24.59
CA ASP A 264 6.48 16.13 25.99
C ASP A 264 7.56 15.03 26.15
N GLY A 265 8.25 14.69 25.07
CA GLY A 265 9.33 13.71 25.05
C GLY A 265 8.87 12.25 24.93
N ARG A 266 7.56 11.99 24.85
CA ARG A 266 7.06 10.65 24.52
C ARG A 266 7.27 10.32 23.06
N ILE A 267 7.37 9.02 22.76
CA ILE A 267 7.39 8.49 21.40
C ILE A 267 6.25 7.48 21.26
N VAL A 268 5.42 7.66 20.23
CA VAL A 268 4.41 6.68 19.82
C VAL A 268 4.95 5.94 18.62
N SER A 269 5.03 4.62 18.72
CA SER A 269 5.54 3.76 17.63
C SER A 269 4.49 2.76 17.21
N HIS A 270 4.29 2.62 15.93
CA HIS A 270 3.66 1.47 15.31
C HIS A 270 4.72 0.80 14.46
N ASP A 271 5.10 -0.41 14.81
CA ASP A 271 6.14 -1.18 14.14
C ASP A 271 5.63 -2.60 13.89
N ARG A 272 5.92 -3.13 12.72
CA ARG A 272 5.72 -4.55 12.44
C ARG A 272 7.06 -5.26 12.57
N ARG A 273 7.10 -6.25 13.46
CA ARG A 273 8.26 -7.10 13.71
C ARG A 273 7.91 -8.54 13.37
N GLY A 274 8.44 -9.03 12.26
CA GLY A 274 8.02 -10.33 11.73
C GLY A 274 6.53 -10.33 11.36
N ALA A 275 5.74 -11.23 11.96
CA ALA A 275 4.30 -11.37 11.72
C ALA A 275 3.43 -10.45 12.60
N GLU A 276 4.02 -9.77 13.60
CA GLU A 276 3.28 -9.05 14.63
C GLU A 276 3.34 -7.54 14.43
N ASP A 277 2.19 -6.88 14.59
CA ASP A 277 2.08 -5.44 14.73
C ASP A 277 2.22 -5.07 16.22
N VAL A 278 3.24 -4.27 16.55
CA VAL A 278 3.58 -3.84 17.90
C VAL A 278 3.38 -2.35 18.03
N LEU A 279 2.51 -1.95 18.95
CA LEU A 279 2.31 -0.55 19.31
C LEU A 279 3.05 -0.25 20.60
N GLU A 280 3.79 0.83 20.64
CA GLU A 280 4.56 1.25 21.81
C GLU A 280 4.31 2.72 22.12
N LEU A 281 4.09 3.02 23.40
CA LEU A 281 4.22 4.36 23.97
C LEU A 281 5.47 4.36 24.86
N ILE A 282 6.47 5.11 24.47
CA ILE A 282 7.78 5.17 25.13
C ILE A 282 7.91 6.50 25.85
N LYS A 283 8.24 6.45 27.17
CA LYS A 283 8.51 7.63 28.00
C LYS A 283 9.79 7.38 28.80
N GLY A 284 10.92 7.88 28.30
CA GLY A 284 12.22 7.58 28.89
C GLY A 284 12.53 6.09 28.86
N LYS A 285 12.56 5.43 30.04
CA LYS A 285 12.75 3.98 30.16
C LYS A 285 11.45 3.17 30.25
N GLU A 286 10.32 3.84 30.40
CA GLU A 286 9.02 3.19 30.49
C GLU A 286 8.51 2.92 29.08
N ILE A 287 8.06 1.67 28.82
CA ILE A 287 7.48 1.24 27.55
C ILE A 287 6.17 0.54 27.83
N GLN A 288 5.08 1.14 27.36
CA GLN A 288 3.79 0.49 27.31
C GLN A 288 3.58 -0.11 25.93
N ARG A 289 3.16 -1.38 25.86
CA ARG A 289 2.97 -2.12 24.61
C ARG A 289 1.55 -2.62 24.47
N TRP A 290 1.08 -2.62 23.22
CA TRP A 290 -0.15 -3.26 22.81
C TRP A 290 0.12 -4.12 21.58
N HIS A 291 -0.56 -5.25 21.50
CA HIS A 291 -0.57 -6.10 20.33
C HIS A 291 -1.91 -5.99 19.64
N ILE A 292 -1.90 -5.93 18.31
CA ILE A 292 -3.12 -5.90 17.51
C ILE A 292 -3.35 -7.32 16.98
N PRO A 293 -4.49 -7.95 17.34
CA PRO A 293 -4.83 -9.25 16.80
C PRO A 293 -5.24 -9.16 15.34
N GLY A 294 -5.01 -10.22 14.58
CA GLY A 294 -5.35 -10.29 13.15
C GLY A 294 -4.29 -9.67 12.24
N THR A 295 -4.50 -9.86 10.96
CA THR A 295 -3.62 -9.31 9.94
C THR A 295 -4.09 -7.93 9.50
N ILE A 296 -3.18 -7.12 8.93
CA ILE A 296 -3.54 -5.81 8.38
C ILE A 296 -4.56 -5.93 7.24
N TYR A 297 -4.56 -7.04 6.49
CA TYR A 297 -5.55 -7.30 5.45
C TYR A 297 -6.93 -7.59 6.03
N GLU A 298 -7.03 -8.34 7.14
CA GLU A 298 -8.30 -8.54 7.85
C GLU A 298 -8.88 -7.21 8.32
N HIS A 299 -8.07 -6.37 8.97
CA HIS A 299 -8.50 -5.04 9.40
C HIS A 299 -8.97 -4.18 8.23
N CYS A 300 -8.19 -4.12 7.16
CA CYS A 300 -8.54 -3.32 5.99
C CYS A 300 -9.81 -3.81 5.31
N LEU A 301 -9.95 -5.12 5.11
CA LEU A 301 -11.15 -5.71 4.50
C LEU A 301 -12.39 -5.44 5.35
N ALA A 302 -12.33 -5.69 6.66
CA ALA A 302 -13.47 -5.55 7.56
C ALA A 302 -13.91 -4.09 7.76
N GLU A 303 -12.97 -3.16 7.86
CA GLU A 303 -13.26 -1.77 8.20
C GLU A 303 -13.47 -0.87 6.99
N HIS A 304 -12.94 -1.24 5.81
CA HIS A 304 -12.96 -0.35 4.65
C HIS A 304 -13.65 -0.92 3.41
N ILE A 305 -13.74 -2.25 3.26
CA ILE A 305 -14.14 -2.85 1.97
C ILE A 305 -15.39 -3.72 2.05
N LEU A 306 -15.40 -4.75 2.88
CA LEU A 306 -16.40 -5.83 2.81
C LEU A 306 -17.43 -5.85 3.94
N GLY A 307 -17.19 -5.20 5.04
CA GLY A 307 -18.10 -5.21 6.20
C GLY A 307 -19.18 -4.13 6.14
N ALA A 308 -20.13 -4.19 7.08
CA ALA A 308 -21.11 -3.12 7.31
C ALA A 308 -20.46 -1.76 7.65
N LYS A 309 -19.18 -1.78 8.04
CA LYS A 309 -18.37 -0.59 8.28
C LYS A 309 -17.58 -0.13 7.06
N SER A 310 -17.74 -0.78 5.91
CA SER A 310 -16.99 -0.43 4.71
C SER A 310 -17.21 1.03 4.30
N LEU A 311 -16.24 1.61 3.61
CA LEU A 311 -16.36 2.97 3.08
C LEU A 311 -17.55 3.10 2.12
N PHE A 312 -17.80 2.06 1.34
CA PHE A 312 -18.92 2.02 0.39
C PHE A 312 -20.30 2.07 1.07
N GLU A 313 -20.44 1.51 2.28
CA GLU A 313 -21.71 1.52 3.03
C GLU A 313 -21.92 2.79 3.86
N ARG A 314 -20.83 3.36 4.38
CA ARG A 314 -20.93 4.50 5.30
C ARG A 314 -21.15 5.81 4.58
N ASP A 315 -20.39 6.07 3.54
CA ASP A 315 -20.41 7.33 2.79
C ASP A 315 -19.64 7.15 1.47
N PRO A 316 -20.32 7.07 0.31
CA PRO A 316 -19.66 6.94 -0.99
C PRO A 316 -18.64 8.06 -1.28
N HIS A 317 -18.87 9.27 -0.75
CA HIS A 317 -17.88 10.36 -0.87
C HIS A 317 -16.58 10.08 -0.10
N GLN A 318 -16.58 9.18 0.88
CA GLN A 318 -15.35 8.70 1.52
C GLN A 318 -14.51 7.84 0.57
N VAL A 319 -15.16 7.03 -0.28
CA VAL A 319 -14.49 6.21 -1.29
C VAL A 319 -13.71 7.13 -2.23
N SER A 320 -14.37 8.12 -2.82
CA SER A 320 -13.74 9.04 -3.76
C SER A 320 -12.64 9.90 -3.11
N ARG A 321 -12.84 10.37 -1.87
CA ARG A 321 -11.81 11.10 -1.11
C ARG A 321 -10.60 10.23 -0.79
N THR A 322 -10.79 8.97 -0.41
CA THR A 322 -9.71 8.02 -0.13
C THR A 322 -8.93 7.72 -1.41
N THR A 323 -9.63 7.45 -2.50
CA THR A 323 -9.01 7.23 -3.81
C THR A 323 -8.21 8.44 -4.27
N ARG A 324 -8.73 9.66 -4.11
CA ARG A 324 -8.00 10.88 -4.43
C ARG A 324 -6.68 10.97 -3.68
N ARG A 325 -6.67 10.70 -2.36
CA ARG A 325 -5.43 10.71 -1.57
C ARG A 325 -4.41 9.69 -2.07
N ARG A 326 -4.83 8.48 -2.41
CA ARG A 326 -3.94 7.45 -2.99
C ARG A 326 -3.37 7.88 -4.35
N VAL A 327 -4.19 8.55 -5.18
CA VAL A 327 -3.74 9.12 -6.47
C VAL A 327 -2.71 10.24 -6.24
N GLU A 328 -2.94 11.12 -5.28
CA GLU A 328 -2.01 12.20 -4.92
C GLU A 328 -0.68 11.64 -4.41
N GLU A 329 -0.69 10.59 -3.57
CA GLU A 329 0.51 9.91 -3.08
C GLU A 329 1.32 9.27 -4.20
N VAL A 330 0.66 8.53 -5.08
CA VAL A 330 1.32 7.93 -6.25
C VAL A 330 1.88 9.01 -7.17
N THR A 331 1.14 10.10 -7.38
CA THR A 331 1.63 11.24 -8.18
C THR A 331 2.88 11.85 -7.57
N LEU A 332 2.91 12.07 -6.25
CA LEU A 332 4.08 12.59 -5.53
C LEU A 332 5.28 11.65 -5.71
N LEU A 333 5.11 10.35 -5.44
CA LEU A 333 6.19 9.38 -5.53
C LEU A 333 6.75 9.23 -6.96
N LEU A 334 5.89 9.22 -7.97
CA LEU A 334 6.31 9.21 -9.38
C LEU A 334 7.05 10.50 -9.76
N THR A 335 6.60 11.64 -9.24
CA THR A 335 7.29 12.93 -9.45
C THR A 335 8.69 12.92 -8.82
N LEU A 336 8.83 12.37 -7.61
CA LEU A 336 10.13 12.21 -6.96
C LEU A 336 11.07 11.32 -7.77
N GLN A 337 10.56 10.19 -8.29
CA GLN A 337 11.35 9.31 -9.18
C GLN A 337 11.78 10.02 -10.47
N GLN A 338 10.92 10.87 -11.03
CA GLN A 338 11.25 11.66 -12.21
C GLN A 338 12.31 12.72 -11.90
N GLN A 339 12.17 13.46 -10.79
CA GLN A 339 13.13 14.48 -10.35
C GLN A 339 14.52 13.88 -10.10
N LEU A 340 14.56 12.68 -9.48
CA LEU A 340 15.81 11.95 -9.25
C LEU A 340 16.58 11.64 -10.55
N ARG A 341 15.85 11.38 -11.64
CA ARG A 341 16.44 11.00 -12.95
C ARG A 341 16.59 12.16 -13.91
N GLY A 342 16.10 13.34 -13.56
CA GLY A 342 16.08 14.50 -14.45
C GLY A 342 14.91 14.50 -15.43
N PRO A 343 14.71 15.64 -16.11
CA PRO A 343 13.65 15.74 -17.12
C PRO A 343 13.96 14.82 -18.31
N HIS A 344 12.94 14.19 -18.83
CA HIS A 344 12.97 13.39 -20.07
C HIS A 344 12.65 14.26 -21.26
#